data_2f64136af2c1e33a4e7fe0fc9e67a3e2
#
_entry.id   2f64136af2c1e33a4e7fe0fc9e67a3e2
#
_cell.length_a   1.000
_cell.length_b   1.000
_cell.length_c   1.000
_cell.angle_alpha   90.00
_cell.angle_beta   90.00
_cell.angle_gamma   90.00
#
_symmetry.space_group_name_H-M   'P 1'
#
loop_
_entity.id
_entity.type
_entity.pdbx_description
1 polymer ?
#
loop_
_entity_poly.entity_id
_entity_poly.type
_entity_poly.pdbx_seq_one_letter_code
_entity_poly.pdbx_strand_id
1 'polypeptide(L)'
;LNFVDEVALPAPDYVIGGVGTMLAGPRHTSRLGHFTQRFSEGWSLEKVDAVLGSLEDTVRQPDGYQHAFKSSWYLLDASPEALASIERALAEAGLSVTMVYSSGRDLDILPRSADKGQALAWLCNELGIGLDEVVVAGDTNNDRSMFDLPGARGIVVANALPELLDMARDNPLIYSAKKQFALGVVEGLAHWSVFADARS
;
A
#
# COMPACT_ATOMS: atom_id res chain seq x y z
N LEU A 1 4.40 -12.36 -4.81
CA LEU A 1 5.88 -12.33 -5.02
C LEU A 1 6.29 -13.03 -6.33
N ASN A 2 5.55 -14.00 -6.83
CA ASN A 2 5.88 -14.74 -8.06
C ASN A 2 6.04 -13.84 -9.30
N PHE A 3 5.31 -12.71 -9.36
CA PHE A 3 5.36 -11.81 -10.51
C PHE A 3 6.73 -11.13 -10.69
N VAL A 4 7.46 -10.85 -9.60
CA VAL A 4 8.81 -10.24 -9.66
C VAL A 4 9.82 -11.23 -10.25
N ASP A 5 9.63 -12.52 -10.01
CA ASP A 5 10.51 -13.58 -10.52
C ASP A 5 10.25 -13.90 -12.01
N GLU A 6 9.04 -13.60 -12.49
CA GLU A 6 8.64 -13.85 -13.90
C GLU A 6 9.08 -12.74 -14.85
N VAL A 7 9.37 -11.56 -14.35
CA VAL A 7 9.79 -10.39 -15.14
C VAL A 7 11.28 -10.14 -14.90
N ALA A 8 12.08 -10.06 -15.97
CA ALA A 8 13.52 -9.78 -15.90
C ALA A 8 13.80 -8.33 -15.45
N LEU A 9 13.39 -7.98 -14.23
CA LEU A 9 13.67 -6.71 -13.59
C LEU A 9 14.92 -6.83 -12.70
N PRO A 10 15.64 -5.74 -12.44
CA PRO A 10 16.66 -5.72 -11.40
C PRO A 10 16.06 -6.18 -10.07
N ALA A 11 16.75 -7.08 -9.37
CA ALA A 11 16.28 -7.57 -8.08
C ALA A 11 16.23 -6.42 -7.06
N PRO A 12 15.06 -6.15 -6.43
CA PRO A 12 14.97 -5.16 -5.37
C PRO A 12 15.65 -5.67 -4.10
N ASP A 13 16.15 -4.77 -3.27
CA ASP A 13 16.68 -5.15 -1.95
C ASP A 13 15.58 -5.65 -1.03
N TYR A 14 14.38 -5.06 -1.11
CA TYR A 14 13.19 -5.42 -0.33
C TYR A 14 11.93 -5.36 -1.18
N VAL A 15 10.96 -6.21 -0.85
CA VAL A 15 9.63 -6.23 -1.46
C VAL A 15 8.57 -6.09 -0.39
N ILE A 16 7.78 -5.04 -0.45
CA ILE A 16 6.55 -4.86 0.35
C ILE A 16 5.38 -5.30 -0.52
N GLY A 17 4.71 -6.35 -0.11
CA GLY A 17 3.55 -6.94 -0.80
C GLY A 17 2.29 -6.92 0.05
N GLY A 18 1.19 -7.47 -0.50
CA GLY A 18 -0.08 -7.63 0.22
C GLY A 18 -0.63 -6.32 0.77
N VAL A 19 -0.47 -5.20 0.05
CA VAL A 19 -0.89 -3.85 0.49
C VAL A 19 -0.24 -3.44 1.83
N GLY A 20 1.01 -3.87 2.07
CA GLY A 20 1.74 -3.54 3.30
C GLY A 20 1.70 -4.60 4.39
N THR A 21 1.17 -5.79 4.11
CA THR A 21 1.10 -6.89 5.09
C THR A 21 2.20 -7.94 4.92
N MET A 22 2.94 -7.88 3.82
CA MET A 22 4.05 -8.79 3.50
C MET A 22 5.34 -8.01 3.30
N LEU A 23 6.43 -8.53 3.82
CA LEU A 23 7.76 -7.97 3.63
C LEU A 23 8.76 -9.11 3.36
N ALA A 24 9.52 -8.99 2.28
CA ALA A 24 10.58 -9.91 1.93
C ALA A 24 11.85 -9.14 1.55
N GLY A 25 13.02 -9.76 1.80
CA GLY A 25 14.32 -9.19 1.42
C GLY A 25 15.41 -10.26 1.38
N PRO A 26 16.45 -10.09 0.54
CA PRO A 26 17.40 -11.14 0.21
C PRO A 26 18.42 -11.45 1.32
N ARG A 27 18.61 -10.58 2.32
CA ARG A 27 19.79 -10.71 3.22
C ARG A 27 19.53 -10.64 4.73
N HIS A 28 18.30 -10.42 5.20
CA HIS A 28 18.04 -10.25 6.65
C HIS A 28 16.69 -10.80 7.09
N THR A 29 16.41 -12.06 6.76
CA THR A 29 15.17 -12.76 7.16
C THR A 29 14.93 -12.74 8.68
N SER A 30 15.98 -12.71 9.52
CA SER A 30 15.83 -12.65 10.98
C SER A 30 15.27 -11.31 11.48
N ARG A 31 15.62 -10.18 10.85
CA ARG A 31 15.06 -8.86 11.21
C ARG A 31 13.61 -8.71 10.78
N LEU A 32 13.22 -9.35 9.64
CA LEU A 32 11.86 -9.28 9.12
C LEU A 32 10.87 -10.17 9.90
N GLY A 33 11.36 -11.14 10.69
CA GLY A 33 10.52 -12.06 11.46
C GLY A 33 9.58 -11.40 12.48
N HIS A 34 9.87 -10.18 12.89
CA HIS A 34 9.01 -9.41 13.81
C HIS A 34 7.99 -8.52 13.10
N PHE A 35 8.08 -8.39 11.77
CA PHE A 35 7.21 -7.50 11.00
C PHE A 35 5.72 -7.82 11.19
N THR A 36 5.35 -9.09 11.16
CA THR A 36 3.96 -9.53 11.26
C THR A 36 3.40 -9.55 12.68
N GLN A 37 4.25 -9.50 13.72
CA GLN A 37 3.80 -9.50 15.12
C GLN A 37 2.92 -8.30 15.46
N ARG A 38 3.10 -7.18 14.76
CA ARG A 38 2.33 -5.95 14.88
C ARG A 38 0.87 -6.06 14.40
N PHE A 39 0.51 -7.14 13.70
CA PHE A 39 -0.80 -7.30 13.07
C PHE A 39 -1.80 -8.10 13.90
N SER A 40 -1.40 -8.66 15.05
CA SER A 40 -2.25 -9.57 15.83
C SER A 40 -3.34 -8.86 16.62
N GLU A 41 -3.14 -7.59 17.01
CA GLU A 41 -4.10 -6.86 17.83
C GLU A 41 -5.31 -6.41 17.02
N GLY A 42 -6.50 -6.80 17.47
CA GLY A 42 -7.76 -6.42 16.83
C GLY A 42 -7.99 -7.03 15.44
N TRP A 43 -7.21 -8.04 15.03
CA TRP A 43 -7.34 -8.74 13.76
C TRP A 43 -7.80 -10.18 13.94
N SER A 44 -8.75 -10.61 13.12
CA SER A 44 -9.13 -12.01 12.93
C SER A 44 -9.64 -12.18 11.51
N LEU A 45 -8.90 -12.93 10.69
CA LEU A 45 -9.27 -13.23 9.30
C LEU A 45 -10.65 -13.91 9.24
N GLU A 46 -10.89 -14.88 10.13
CA GLU A 46 -12.17 -15.61 10.20
C GLU A 46 -13.36 -14.67 10.46
N LYS A 47 -13.21 -13.71 11.39
CA LYS A 47 -14.28 -12.74 11.66
C LYS A 47 -14.48 -11.77 10.51
N VAL A 48 -13.41 -11.32 9.87
CA VAL A 48 -13.50 -10.47 8.66
C VAL A 48 -14.26 -11.21 7.57
N ASP A 49 -13.87 -12.45 7.28
CA ASP A 49 -14.52 -13.27 6.24
C ASP A 49 -15.99 -13.55 6.58
N ALA A 50 -16.34 -13.74 7.85
CA ALA A 50 -17.72 -13.92 8.28
C ALA A 50 -18.57 -12.64 8.07
N VAL A 51 -18.04 -11.46 8.42
CA VAL A 51 -18.72 -10.18 8.22
C VAL A 51 -18.93 -9.92 6.73
N LEU A 52 -17.86 -9.93 5.93
CA LEU A 52 -17.94 -9.63 4.50
C LEU A 52 -18.78 -10.68 3.75
N GLY A 53 -18.62 -11.95 4.08
CA GLY A 53 -19.38 -13.05 3.45
C GLY A 53 -20.88 -13.05 3.77
N SER A 54 -21.33 -12.27 4.74
CA SER A 54 -22.75 -12.07 5.04
C SER A 54 -23.40 -10.94 4.22
N LEU A 55 -22.62 -10.15 3.50
CA LEU A 55 -23.09 -9.03 2.69
C LEU A 55 -23.39 -9.48 1.26
N GLU A 56 -24.52 -9.09 0.70
CA GLU A 56 -24.98 -9.56 -0.61
C GLU A 56 -24.11 -9.06 -1.78
N ASP A 57 -23.53 -7.86 -1.65
CA ASP A 57 -22.79 -7.19 -2.74
C ASP A 57 -21.29 -7.51 -2.73
N THR A 58 -20.80 -8.31 -1.79
CA THR A 58 -19.40 -8.67 -1.68
C THR A 58 -19.12 -10.06 -2.22
N VAL A 59 -18.05 -10.19 -3.01
CA VAL A 59 -17.59 -11.48 -3.54
C VAL A 59 -16.13 -11.66 -3.17
N ARG A 60 -15.83 -12.75 -2.44
CA ARG A 60 -14.44 -13.05 -2.02
C ARG A 60 -13.55 -13.28 -3.24
N GLN A 61 -12.42 -12.60 -3.29
CA GLN A 61 -11.43 -12.81 -4.35
C GLN A 61 -10.77 -14.20 -4.24
N PRO A 62 -10.20 -14.74 -5.34
CA PRO A 62 -9.51 -16.02 -5.34
C PRO A 62 -8.41 -16.12 -4.27
N ASP A 63 -8.08 -17.33 -3.83
CA ASP A 63 -7.12 -17.59 -2.75
C ASP A 63 -5.73 -17.00 -2.99
N GLY A 64 -5.31 -16.82 -4.23
CA GLY A 64 -4.04 -16.15 -4.57
C GLY A 64 -3.94 -14.70 -4.11
N TYR A 65 -5.08 -14.05 -3.81
CA TYR A 65 -5.16 -12.68 -3.28
C TYR A 65 -5.30 -12.64 -1.76
N GLN A 66 -5.50 -13.78 -1.11
CA GLN A 66 -5.72 -13.92 0.32
C GLN A 66 -4.44 -14.30 1.05
N HIS A 67 -4.31 -13.87 2.32
CA HIS A 67 -3.31 -14.41 3.25
C HIS A 67 -3.67 -14.08 4.71
N ALA A 68 -2.87 -14.55 5.67
CA ALA A 68 -3.21 -14.46 7.10
C ALA A 68 -3.56 -13.05 7.61
N PHE A 69 -3.06 -12.00 6.98
CA PHE A 69 -3.26 -10.60 7.37
C PHE A 69 -3.88 -9.75 6.26
N LYS A 70 -4.59 -10.38 5.33
CA LYS A 70 -5.31 -9.70 4.26
C LYS A 70 -6.52 -10.51 3.81
N SER A 71 -7.70 -9.91 3.80
CA SER A 71 -8.91 -10.44 3.21
C SER A 71 -9.34 -9.55 2.05
N SER A 72 -9.37 -10.11 0.84
CA SER A 72 -9.63 -9.39 -0.41
C SER A 72 -10.98 -9.78 -1.00
N TRP A 73 -11.74 -8.77 -1.40
CA TRP A 73 -13.11 -8.90 -1.88
C TRP A 73 -13.34 -8.06 -3.13
N TYR A 74 -14.26 -8.46 -3.96
CA TYR A 74 -14.84 -7.60 -4.98
C TYR A 74 -16.07 -6.92 -4.40
N LEU A 75 -16.19 -5.61 -4.62
CA LEU A 75 -17.34 -4.78 -4.29
C LEU A 75 -17.42 -3.71 -5.38
N LEU A 76 -18.36 -3.88 -6.32
CA LEU A 76 -18.44 -3.03 -7.49
C LEU A 76 -19.10 -1.69 -7.17
N ASP A 77 -18.48 -0.60 -7.62
CA ASP A 77 -19.01 0.78 -7.59
C ASP A 77 -19.62 1.18 -6.24
N ALA A 78 -18.93 0.80 -5.15
CA ALA A 78 -19.41 1.07 -3.80
C ALA A 78 -19.52 2.57 -3.51
N SER A 79 -20.67 2.97 -2.99
CA SER A 79 -20.85 4.34 -2.49
C SER A 79 -20.08 4.57 -1.18
N PRO A 80 -19.76 5.83 -0.82
CA PRO A 80 -19.17 6.14 0.48
C PRO A 80 -19.99 5.61 1.66
N GLU A 81 -21.34 5.61 1.54
CA GLU A 81 -22.24 5.11 2.57
C GLU A 81 -22.14 3.59 2.72
N ALA A 82 -21.99 2.86 1.62
CA ALA A 82 -21.78 1.41 1.63
C ALA A 82 -20.46 1.06 2.32
N LEU A 83 -19.38 1.76 1.99
CA LEU A 83 -18.07 1.59 2.63
C LEU A 83 -18.15 1.89 4.14
N ALA A 84 -18.79 3.00 4.53
CA ALA A 84 -18.98 3.33 5.95
C ALA A 84 -19.83 2.31 6.71
N SER A 85 -20.79 1.67 6.03
CA SER A 85 -21.58 0.59 6.62
C SER A 85 -20.75 -0.66 6.88
N ILE A 86 -19.89 -1.04 5.93
CA ILE A 86 -18.95 -2.16 6.09
C ILE A 86 -17.98 -1.88 7.24
N GLU A 87 -17.41 -0.68 7.29
CA GLU A 87 -16.48 -0.30 8.37
C GLU A 87 -17.15 -0.43 9.74
N ARG A 88 -18.40 0.02 9.86
CA ARG A 88 -19.18 -0.10 11.09
C ARG A 88 -19.43 -1.55 11.47
N ALA A 89 -19.84 -2.39 10.52
CA ALA A 89 -20.08 -3.82 10.76
C ALA A 89 -18.82 -4.55 11.26
N LEU A 90 -17.65 -4.22 10.68
CA LEU A 90 -16.36 -4.74 11.13
C LEU A 90 -16.01 -4.27 12.56
N ALA A 91 -16.26 -2.99 12.87
CA ALA A 91 -16.05 -2.45 14.21
C ALA A 91 -16.99 -3.08 15.25
N GLU A 92 -18.27 -3.30 14.92
CA GLU A 92 -19.26 -4.00 15.78
C GLU A 92 -18.87 -5.46 16.05
N ALA A 93 -18.16 -6.11 15.10
CA ALA A 93 -17.57 -7.44 15.30
C ALA A 93 -16.31 -7.43 16.20
N GLY A 94 -15.90 -6.25 16.72
CA GLY A 94 -14.74 -6.08 17.57
C GLY A 94 -13.42 -6.11 16.81
N LEU A 95 -13.44 -5.79 15.52
CA LEU A 95 -12.25 -5.76 14.66
C LEU A 95 -11.69 -4.33 14.58
N SER A 96 -10.35 -4.22 14.59
CA SER A 96 -9.61 -2.98 14.35
C SER A 96 -8.86 -3.12 13.02
N VAL A 97 -9.44 -2.58 11.96
CA VAL A 97 -8.98 -2.81 10.57
C VAL A 97 -8.76 -1.51 9.81
N THR A 98 -8.00 -1.62 8.74
CA THR A 98 -7.91 -0.63 7.67
C THR A 98 -8.61 -1.20 6.44
N MET A 99 -9.48 -0.42 5.82
CA MET A 99 -10.11 -0.75 4.57
C MET A 99 -9.42 0.01 3.43
N VAL A 100 -9.05 -0.70 2.38
CA VAL A 100 -8.50 -0.11 1.15
C VAL A 100 -9.43 -0.45 0.01
N TYR A 101 -10.15 0.55 -0.50
CA TYR A 101 -10.99 0.42 -1.67
C TYR A 101 -10.33 1.08 -2.87
N SER A 102 -10.17 0.36 -3.95
CA SER A 102 -9.47 0.84 -5.13
C SER A 102 -10.12 0.39 -6.43
N SER A 103 -9.91 1.18 -7.48
CA SER A 103 -10.36 0.88 -8.85
C SER A 103 -11.88 0.68 -8.99
N GLY A 104 -12.70 1.23 -8.06
CA GLY A 104 -14.17 1.05 -8.05
C GLY A 104 -14.62 -0.41 -7.86
N ARG A 105 -13.72 -1.32 -7.42
CA ARG A 105 -13.99 -2.75 -7.42
C ARG A 105 -13.31 -3.53 -6.30
N ASP A 106 -12.06 -3.22 -6.01
CA ASP A 106 -11.24 -4.05 -5.13
C ASP A 106 -11.29 -3.51 -3.70
N LEU A 107 -11.77 -4.34 -2.77
CA LEU A 107 -11.85 -4.04 -1.34
C LEU A 107 -10.90 -4.98 -0.59
N ASP A 108 -9.84 -4.42 -0.03
CA ASP A 108 -8.91 -5.13 0.84
C ASP A 108 -9.16 -4.73 2.31
N ILE A 109 -9.33 -5.72 3.17
CA ILE A 109 -9.40 -5.55 4.62
C ILE A 109 -8.07 -6.01 5.22
N LEU A 110 -7.46 -5.14 6.01
CA LEU A 110 -6.13 -5.30 6.58
C LEU A 110 -6.17 -5.02 8.09
N PRO A 111 -5.24 -5.55 8.90
CA PRO A 111 -5.03 -5.04 10.26
C PRO A 111 -4.84 -3.51 10.25
N ARG A 112 -5.34 -2.81 11.27
CA ARG A 112 -5.23 -1.33 11.34
C ARG A 112 -3.79 -0.81 11.24
N SER A 113 -2.83 -1.60 11.69
CA SER A 113 -1.40 -1.28 11.62
C SER A 113 -0.75 -1.66 10.27
N ALA A 114 -1.55 -2.06 9.27
CA ALA A 114 -1.05 -2.51 7.97
C ALA A 114 -1.55 -1.60 6.83
N ASP A 115 -0.62 -0.90 6.23
CA ASP A 115 -0.73 -0.24 4.94
C ASP A 115 0.69 -0.08 4.35
N LYS A 116 0.80 0.35 3.11
CA LYS A 116 2.10 0.50 2.43
C LYS A 116 3.01 1.52 3.11
N GLY A 117 2.44 2.63 3.60
CA GLY A 117 3.20 3.68 4.29
C GLY A 117 3.76 3.19 5.63
N GLN A 118 2.93 2.55 6.46
CA GLN A 118 3.39 1.98 7.72
C GLN A 118 4.44 0.87 7.52
N ALA A 119 4.30 0.04 6.48
CA ALA A 119 5.28 -0.99 6.16
C ALA A 119 6.60 -0.36 5.72
N LEU A 120 6.56 0.70 4.91
CA LEU A 120 7.75 1.45 4.48
C LEU A 120 8.43 2.14 5.66
N ALA A 121 7.67 2.83 6.51
CA ALA A 121 8.20 3.50 7.70
C ALA A 121 8.88 2.50 8.66
N TRP A 122 8.25 1.33 8.86
CA TRP A 122 8.85 0.26 9.66
C TRP A 122 10.17 -0.23 9.05
N LEU A 123 10.19 -0.47 7.73
CA LEU A 123 11.41 -0.90 7.02
C LEU A 123 12.52 0.14 7.12
N CYS A 124 12.21 1.42 6.92
CA CYS A 124 13.17 2.52 7.04
C CYS A 124 13.77 2.57 8.45
N ASN A 125 12.94 2.43 9.49
CA ASN A 125 13.41 2.38 10.88
C ASN A 125 14.36 1.20 11.13
N GLU A 126 14.05 0.00 10.63
CA GLU A 126 14.91 -1.18 10.76
C GLU A 126 16.26 -1.02 10.03
N LEU A 127 16.27 -0.25 8.95
CA LEU A 127 17.48 0.00 8.15
C LEU A 127 18.26 1.24 8.60
N GLY A 128 17.69 2.07 9.49
CA GLY A 128 18.28 3.34 9.91
C GLY A 128 18.25 4.42 8.82
N ILE A 129 17.25 4.36 7.92
CA ILE A 129 17.03 5.33 6.85
C ILE A 129 16.04 6.39 7.34
N GLY A 130 16.40 7.67 7.23
CA GLY A 130 15.50 8.79 7.50
C GLY A 130 14.38 8.88 6.47
N LEU A 131 13.15 9.23 6.90
CA LEU A 131 12.03 9.36 5.95
C LEU A 131 12.24 10.52 4.95
N ASP A 132 13.04 11.52 5.29
CA ASP A 132 13.48 12.61 4.41
C ASP A 132 14.47 12.17 3.31
N GLU A 133 15.05 10.98 3.44
CA GLU A 133 15.88 10.34 2.42
C GLU A 133 15.05 9.48 1.45
N VAL A 134 13.74 9.31 1.71
CA VAL A 134 12.85 8.43 0.95
C VAL A 134 12.18 9.18 -0.18
N VAL A 135 12.11 8.53 -1.35
CA VAL A 135 11.26 8.94 -2.47
C VAL A 135 10.27 7.82 -2.76
N VAL A 136 8.99 8.13 -2.74
CA VAL A 136 7.90 7.18 -3.06
C VAL A 136 7.27 7.51 -4.39
N ALA A 137 6.73 6.51 -5.08
CA ALA A 137 5.97 6.70 -6.31
C ALA A 137 4.69 5.86 -6.28
N GLY A 138 3.60 6.36 -6.86
CA GLY A 138 2.34 5.65 -6.89
C GLY A 138 1.34 6.23 -7.88
N ASP A 139 0.25 5.47 -8.11
CA ASP A 139 -0.81 5.81 -9.07
C ASP A 139 -2.23 5.54 -8.54
N THR A 140 -2.40 4.82 -7.44
CA THR A 140 -3.71 4.43 -6.91
C THR A 140 -3.85 4.72 -5.41
N ASN A 141 -5.09 4.66 -4.89
CA ASN A 141 -5.39 4.95 -3.48
C ASN A 141 -4.67 4.02 -2.49
N ASN A 142 -4.27 2.83 -2.91
CA ASN A 142 -3.49 1.93 -2.05
C ASN A 142 -2.05 2.42 -1.80
N ASP A 143 -1.59 3.42 -2.55
CA ASP A 143 -0.28 4.06 -2.40
C ASP A 143 -0.33 5.31 -1.50
N ARG A 144 -1.55 5.83 -1.23
CA ARG A 144 -1.75 7.10 -0.53
C ARG A 144 -0.98 7.19 0.78
N SER A 145 -1.01 6.16 1.60
CA SER A 145 -0.33 6.15 2.89
C SER A 145 1.19 6.35 2.82
N MET A 146 1.82 6.05 1.68
CA MET A 146 3.24 6.33 1.48
C MET A 146 3.50 7.84 1.30
N PHE A 147 2.58 8.56 0.67
CA PHE A 147 2.67 10.00 0.47
C PHE A 147 2.37 10.80 1.75
N ASP A 148 1.69 10.19 2.72
CA ASP A 148 1.38 10.79 4.03
C ASP A 148 2.57 10.66 5.02
N LEU A 149 3.67 9.99 4.64
CA LEU A 149 4.85 9.85 5.48
C LEU A 149 5.58 11.20 5.66
N PRO A 150 5.84 11.63 6.90
CA PRO A 150 6.42 12.94 7.16
C PRO A 150 7.85 13.05 6.62
N GLY A 151 8.07 14.02 5.73
CA GLY A 151 9.38 14.29 5.13
C GLY A 151 9.68 13.48 3.86
N ALA A 152 8.95 12.41 3.57
CA ALA A 152 9.14 11.64 2.35
C ALA A 152 8.75 12.47 1.11
N ARG A 153 9.56 12.35 0.06
CA ARG A 153 9.27 12.99 -1.23
C ARG A 153 8.45 12.05 -2.11
N GLY A 154 7.43 12.58 -2.77
CA GLY A 154 6.50 11.80 -3.58
C GLY A 154 6.61 12.06 -5.07
N ILE A 155 6.23 11.05 -5.87
CA ILE A 155 6.06 11.13 -7.32
C ILE A 155 4.70 10.54 -7.66
N VAL A 156 3.76 11.35 -8.10
CA VAL A 156 2.47 10.91 -8.64
C VAL A 156 2.56 10.93 -10.16
N VAL A 157 2.40 9.77 -10.79
CA VAL A 157 2.52 9.62 -12.25
C VAL A 157 1.26 10.13 -12.98
N ALA A 158 1.38 10.52 -14.26
CA ALA A 158 0.29 11.17 -14.99
C ALA A 158 -0.95 10.28 -15.23
N ASN A 159 -0.82 8.96 -15.12
CA ASN A 159 -1.94 8.02 -15.18
C ASN A 159 -2.54 7.68 -13.82
N ALA A 160 -2.16 8.39 -12.75
CA ALA A 160 -2.71 8.17 -11.42
C ALA A 160 -4.20 8.50 -11.35
N LEU A 161 -4.89 7.90 -10.39
CA LEU A 161 -6.30 8.18 -10.12
C LEU A 161 -6.49 9.64 -9.69
N PRO A 162 -7.65 10.27 -10.03
CA PRO A 162 -7.93 11.68 -9.74
C PRO A 162 -7.70 12.06 -8.28
N GLU A 163 -8.08 11.20 -7.34
CA GLU A 163 -7.97 11.45 -5.90
C GLU A 163 -6.51 11.60 -5.46
N LEU A 164 -5.59 10.84 -6.08
CA LEU A 164 -4.17 10.93 -5.78
C LEU A 164 -3.54 12.18 -6.43
N LEU A 165 -3.99 12.53 -7.64
CA LEU A 165 -3.58 13.77 -8.33
C LEU A 165 -4.05 15.02 -7.54
N ASP A 166 -5.26 14.98 -6.98
CA ASP A 166 -5.80 16.08 -6.17
C ASP A 166 -5.00 16.26 -4.88
N MET A 167 -4.68 15.17 -4.20
CA MET A 167 -3.83 15.20 -3.00
C MET A 167 -2.44 15.81 -3.29
N ALA A 168 -1.88 15.57 -4.47
CA ALA A 168 -0.55 16.05 -4.83
C ALA A 168 -0.47 17.56 -5.09
N ARG A 169 -1.61 18.22 -5.41
CA ARG A 169 -1.62 19.62 -5.87
C ARG A 169 -1.07 20.62 -4.85
N ASP A 170 -1.40 20.39 -3.58
CA ASP A 170 -1.10 21.35 -2.50
C ASP A 170 0.06 20.89 -1.61
N ASN A 171 0.71 19.77 -1.96
CA ASN A 171 1.82 19.25 -1.18
C ASN A 171 3.16 19.50 -1.89
N PRO A 172 4.03 20.40 -1.38
CA PRO A 172 5.32 20.74 -2.01
C PRO A 172 6.32 19.58 -2.02
N LEU A 173 6.09 18.54 -1.23
CA LEU A 173 6.90 17.32 -1.22
C LEU A 173 6.44 16.30 -2.27
N ILE A 174 5.39 16.58 -3.05
CA ILE A 174 4.89 15.67 -4.06
C ILE A 174 5.03 16.28 -5.45
N TYR A 175 5.78 15.62 -6.30
CA TYR A 175 5.93 15.97 -7.71
C TYR A 175 4.86 15.25 -8.55
N SER A 176 4.03 16.01 -9.26
CA SER A 176 3.10 15.47 -10.26
C SER A 176 3.80 15.37 -11.61
N ALA A 177 4.14 14.14 -12.00
CA ALA A 177 4.83 13.87 -13.26
C ALA A 177 3.91 14.12 -14.47
N LYS A 178 4.48 14.55 -15.59
CA LYS A 178 3.77 14.73 -16.87
C LYS A 178 3.72 13.45 -17.68
N LYS A 179 4.60 12.50 -17.38
CA LYS A 179 4.68 11.20 -18.06
C LYS A 179 3.98 10.12 -17.24
N GLN A 180 3.54 9.08 -17.94
CA GLN A 180 2.83 7.94 -17.35
C GLN A 180 3.79 6.82 -16.95
N PHE A 181 3.35 5.94 -16.06
CA PHE A 181 4.04 4.72 -15.65
C PHE A 181 5.51 4.96 -15.26
N ALA A 182 6.40 4.05 -15.62
CA ALA A 182 7.83 4.12 -15.30
C ALA A 182 8.51 5.40 -15.81
N LEU A 183 8.07 5.96 -16.94
CA LEU A 183 8.62 7.22 -17.44
C LEU A 183 8.28 8.40 -16.53
N GLY A 184 7.11 8.39 -15.88
CA GLY A 184 6.74 9.37 -14.87
C GLY A 184 7.60 9.23 -13.61
N VAL A 185 7.90 8.01 -13.19
CA VAL A 185 8.82 7.77 -12.07
C VAL A 185 10.22 8.31 -12.37
N VAL A 186 10.78 8.02 -13.56
CA VAL A 186 12.09 8.54 -13.97
C VAL A 186 12.11 10.07 -13.99
N GLU A 187 11.03 10.70 -14.51
CA GLU A 187 10.89 12.16 -14.50
C GLU A 187 10.92 12.73 -13.08
N GLY A 188 10.18 12.13 -12.16
CA GLY A 188 10.13 12.56 -10.76
C GLY A 188 11.44 12.31 -10.01
N LEU A 189 12.13 11.20 -10.26
CA LEU A 189 13.46 10.96 -9.69
C LEU A 189 14.49 12.00 -10.17
N ALA A 190 14.40 12.43 -11.43
CA ALA A 190 15.22 13.52 -11.95
C ALA A 190 14.86 14.86 -11.29
N HIS A 191 13.56 15.15 -11.06
CA HIS A 191 13.12 16.34 -10.33
C HIS A 191 13.71 16.39 -8.91
N TRP A 192 13.72 15.27 -8.20
CA TRP A 192 14.29 15.15 -6.86
C TRP A 192 15.82 14.98 -6.84
N SER A 193 16.48 15.10 -7.99
CA SER A 193 17.96 14.98 -8.14
C SER A 193 18.52 13.65 -7.63
N VAL A 194 17.75 12.58 -7.65
CA VAL A 194 18.20 11.25 -7.18
C VAL A 194 19.36 10.71 -8.01
N PHE A 195 19.47 11.11 -9.29
CA PHE A 195 20.54 10.68 -10.21
C PHE A 195 21.72 11.66 -10.30
N ALA A 196 21.74 12.75 -9.51
CA ALA A 196 22.76 13.78 -9.63
C ALA A 196 24.17 13.30 -9.24
N ASP A 197 24.29 12.30 -8.39
CA ASP A 197 25.58 11.81 -7.86
C ASP A 197 26.21 10.67 -8.67
N ALA A 198 25.59 10.21 -9.76
CA ALA A 198 26.14 9.15 -10.59
C ALA A 198 27.20 9.61 -11.61
N ARG A 199 27.64 10.87 -11.56
CA ARG A 199 28.63 11.48 -12.50
C ARG A 199 29.77 12.19 -11.80
N SER A 200 30.21 11.74 -10.64
CA SER A 200 31.47 12.19 -10.02
C SER A 200 32.49 11.06 -9.90
#